data_a994a6d6740ba067836416317ec346e4
#
_entry.id   a994a6d6740ba067836416317ec346e4
#
_cell.length_a   1.000
_cell.length_b   1.000
_cell.length_c   1.000
_cell.angle_alpha   90.00
_cell.angle_beta   90.00
_cell.angle_gamma   90.00
#
_symmetry.space_group_name_H-M   'P 1'
#
loop_
_entity.id
_entity.type
_entity.pdbx_description
1 polymer ?
#
loop_
_entity_poly.entity_id
_entity_poly.type
_entity_poly.pdbx_seq_one_letter_code
_entity_poly.pdbx_strand_id
1 'polypeptide(L)'
;MALTDETAPLPKALEALLADTLDDEKTGANATLGFTFQQWWGALVVAELLESDDDFAVGMEVKEDVAILDSASAPTCVEFCQIKKNEQAGGWGLKDLHRHGPKKKDKSRDPSILAKLHKRRTEFAGHPTKLRFVSNLAVKIAAGMSSSHCQLTSLSASEQADIQKSIANQLAIGLAQVDLAEWALHRTNLPLGEQYLFLAGKLAHLSAAGKIPFDLPNPTIGARYLASALQNKAADTSYAGSLRELQSRVLSRSEAIQALSEAAGATHRASDQLDSALDQLSAAGYPFLTLKKIKAERTTVLAHAVDRTNDQFKTCVAALATQLSHLSTTASSLPLRDLMDSLVTQTISASPPEFAGLRPGYIYALALLVLNDGIDPDLLAPAPGTQPEASA
;
A
#
# COMPACT_ATOMS: atom_id res chain seq x y z
N MET A 1 -56.67 -24.66 6.92
CA MET A 1 -55.41 -24.94 6.22
C MET A 1 -54.79 -23.57 5.93
N ALA A 2 -54.02 -23.04 6.88
CA ALA A 2 -53.40 -21.75 6.78
C ALA A 2 -51.97 -21.94 6.22
N LEU A 3 -51.73 -21.40 5.06
CA LEU A 3 -50.39 -21.33 4.46
C LEU A 3 -49.62 -20.21 5.18
N THR A 4 -48.74 -20.60 6.07
CA THR A 4 -47.72 -19.67 6.59
C THR A 4 -46.71 -19.44 5.51
N ASP A 5 -46.80 -18.30 4.83
CA ASP A 5 -45.83 -17.77 3.91
C ASP A 5 -44.68 -17.14 4.73
N GLU A 6 -43.77 -17.97 5.20
CA GLU A 6 -42.49 -17.50 5.74
C GLU A 6 -41.56 -17.21 4.56
N THR A 7 -41.74 -16.03 3.96
CA THR A 7 -40.73 -15.48 3.06
C THR A 7 -39.49 -15.17 3.90
N ALA A 8 -38.48 -16.05 3.82
CA ALA A 8 -37.16 -15.76 4.34
C ALA A 8 -36.69 -14.42 3.73
N PRO A 9 -36.12 -13.51 4.54
CA PRO A 9 -35.64 -12.24 4.01
C PRO A 9 -34.64 -12.51 2.89
N LEU A 10 -34.83 -11.85 1.74
CA LEU A 10 -33.92 -11.92 0.62
C LEU A 10 -32.52 -11.56 1.13
N PRO A 11 -31.47 -12.30 0.72
CA PRO A 11 -30.10 -11.98 1.09
C PRO A 11 -29.80 -10.54 0.66
N LYS A 12 -29.20 -9.76 1.57
CA LYS A 12 -28.73 -8.39 1.26
C LYS A 12 -27.78 -8.46 0.07
N ALA A 13 -27.87 -7.50 -0.83
CA ALA A 13 -26.95 -7.41 -1.94
C ALA A 13 -25.50 -7.32 -1.46
N LEU A 14 -24.56 -7.91 -2.19
CA LEU A 14 -23.14 -7.97 -1.84
C LEU A 14 -22.57 -6.57 -1.53
N GLU A 15 -22.98 -5.57 -2.33
CA GLU A 15 -22.59 -4.17 -2.15
C GLU A 15 -23.01 -3.61 -0.79
N ALA A 16 -24.24 -3.95 -0.34
CA ALA A 16 -24.75 -3.47 0.93
C ALA A 16 -24.02 -4.10 2.13
N LEU A 17 -23.60 -5.37 2.00
CA LEU A 17 -22.79 -6.04 3.02
C LEU A 17 -21.36 -5.49 3.09
N LEU A 18 -20.76 -5.17 1.94
CA LEU A 18 -19.44 -4.57 1.86
C LEU A 18 -19.45 -3.12 2.36
N ALA A 19 -20.54 -2.39 2.14
CA ALA A 19 -20.71 -1.01 2.57
C ALA A 19 -20.94 -0.90 4.10
N ASP A 20 -21.52 -1.93 4.74
CA ASP A 20 -21.77 -1.95 6.19
C ASP A 20 -20.46 -2.23 6.96
N THR A 21 -19.60 -1.21 7.06
CA THR A 21 -18.27 -1.29 7.70
C THR A 21 -18.28 -0.70 9.10
N LEU A 22 -18.94 -1.32 10.04
CA LEU A 22 -18.64 -1.10 11.44
C LEU A 22 -17.46 -1.99 11.83
N ASP A 23 -16.26 -1.41 11.81
CA ASP A 23 -15.04 -2.13 12.14
C ASP A 23 -14.91 -2.34 13.66
N ASP A 24 -14.80 -3.61 14.05
CA ASP A 24 -14.63 -4.05 15.44
C ASP A 24 -13.16 -3.96 15.93
N GLU A 25 -12.19 -3.52 15.11
CA GLU A 25 -10.77 -3.56 15.48
C GLU A 25 -10.11 -2.17 15.51
N LYS A 26 -9.95 -1.64 16.74
CA LYS A 26 -9.05 -0.50 17.04
C LYS A 26 -7.93 -1.00 17.94
N THR A 27 -6.72 -1.15 17.43
CA THR A 27 -5.53 -1.41 18.27
C THR A 27 -4.33 -0.60 17.80
N GLY A 28 -3.67 0.04 18.79
CA GLY A 28 -2.63 1.05 18.57
C GLY A 28 -1.24 0.53 18.19
N ALA A 29 -0.29 1.38 18.22
CA ALA A 29 1.15 1.50 17.89
C ALA A 29 1.98 0.28 17.40
N ASN A 30 1.70 -0.96 17.78
CA ASN A 30 2.25 -2.17 17.15
C ASN A 30 1.62 -2.46 15.76
N ALA A 31 0.60 -1.72 15.41
CA ALA A 31 -0.09 -1.77 14.13
C ALA A 31 0.77 -1.23 12.96
N THR A 32 1.62 -0.22 13.19
CA THR A 32 2.31 0.48 12.09
C THR A 32 3.18 -0.44 11.23
N LEU A 33 4.00 -1.31 11.84
CA LEU A 33 4.83 -2.26 11.09
C LEU A 33 4.01 -3.40 10.47
N GLY A 34 2.92 -3.80 11.11
CA GLY A 34 1.96 -4.75 10.56
C GLY A 34 1.23 -4.15 9.36
N PHE A 35 0.74 -2.93 9.51
CA PHE A 35 0.04 -2.17 8.48
C PHE A 35 0.91 -1.94 7.24
N THR A 36 2.20 -1.59 7.42
CA THR A 36 3.14 -1.45 6.31
C THR A 36 3.27 -2.75 5.49
N PHE A 37 3.36 -3.90 6.14
CA PHE A 37 3.44 -5.19 5.43
C PHE A 37 2.14 -5.50 4.68
N GLN A 38 0.99 -5.22 5.29
CA GLN A 38 -0.33 -5.38 4.66
C GLN A 38 -0.48 -4.47 3.43
N GLN A 39 -0.05 -3.21 3.54
CA GLN A 39 -0.06 -2.24 2.44
C GLN A 39 0.77 -2.71 1.24
N TRP A 40 2.02 -3.14 1.48
CA TRP A 40 2.89 -3.63 0.41
C TRP A 40 2.38 -4.93 -0.20
N TRP A 41 1.78 -5.81 0.63
CA TRP A 41 1.15 -7.01 0.11
C TRP A 41 -0.09 -6.68 -0.74
N GLY A 42 -0.93 -5.75 -0.31
CA GLY A 42 -2.06 -5.26 -1.09
C GLY A 42 -1.63 -4.68 -2.44
N ALA A 43 -0.56 -3.87 -2.46
CA ALA A 43 0.00 -3.34 -3.69
C ALA A 43 0.60 -4.43 -4.59
N LEU A 44 1.20 -5.48 -4.02
CA LEU A 44 1.67 -6.65 -4.76
C LEU A 44 0.50 -7.40 -5.40
N VAL A 45 -0.61 -7.60 -4.68
CA VAL A 45 -1.83 -8.20 -5.22
C VAL A 45 -2.38 -7.39 -6.39
N VAL A 46 -2.42 -6.06 -6.28
CA VAL A 46 -2.83 -5.20 -7.41
C VAL A 46 -1.92 -5.46 -8.63
N ALA A 47 -0.60 -5.51 -8.44
CA ALA A 47 0.33 -5.81 -9.53
C ALA A 47 0.13 -7.23 -10.10
N GLU A 48 -0.18 -8.22 -9.27
CA GLU A 48 -0.50 -9.58 -9.74
C GLU A 48 -1.81 -9.62 -10.55
N LEU A 49 -2.83 -8.88 -10.11
CA LEU A 49 -4.11 -8.77 -10.83
C LEU A 49 -3.98 -8.03 -12.17
N LEU A 50 -3.00 -7.14 -12.32
CA LEU A 50 -2.68 -6.49 -13.59
C LEU A 50 -2.10 -7.46 -14.65
N GLU A 51 -1.72 -8.69 -14.28
CA GLU A 51 -1.29 -9.71 -15.26
C GLU A 51 -2.41 -10.15 -16.21
N SER A 52 -3.67 -10.16 -15.71
CA SER A 52 -4.84 -10.39 -16.55
C SER A 52 -5.44 -9.06 -17.01
N ASP A 53 -6.35 -9.13 -17.97
CA ASP A 53 -7.11 -7.97 -18.43
C ASP A 53 -8.47 -7.84 -17.74
N ASP A 54 -8.75 -8.71 -16.76
CA ASP A 54 -10.00 -8.72 -15.99
C ASP A 54 -10.13 -7.46 -15.11
N ASP A 55 -11.36 -7.05 -14.86
CA ASP A 55 -11.65 -6.00 -13.88
C ASP A 55 -11.37 -6.50 -12.46
N PHE A 56 -11.07 -5.59 -11.57
CA PHE A 56 -10.89 -5.88 -10.15
C PHE A 56 -10.98 -4.61 -9.31
N ALA A 57 -11.18 -4.78 -8.02
CA ALA A 57 -10.87 -3.75 -7.04
C ALA A 57 -10.22 -4.35 -5.78
N VAL A 58 -9.31 -3.62 -5.16
CA VAL A 58 -8.62 -4.03 -3.93
C VAL A 58 -8.84 -2.96 -2.87
N GLY A 59 -9.39 -3.35 -1.72
CA GLY A 59 -9.58 -2.48 -0.56
C GLY A 59 -8.72 -2.94 0.61
N MET A 60 -8.15 -1.99 1.33
CA MET A 60 -7.51 -2.24 2.64
C MET A 60 -8.49 -1.86 3.75
N GLU A 61 -8.44 -2.61 4.87
CA GLU A 61 -9.31 -2.37 6.02
C GLU A 61 -10.81 -2.37 5.65
N VAL A 62 -11.17 -3.11 4.60
CA VAL A 62 -12.56 -3.36 4.21
C VAL A 62 -12.98 -4.71 4.78
N LYS A 63 -13.56 -4.70 5.97
CA LYS A 63 -13.96 -5.89 6.75
C LYS A 63 -12.80 -6.76 7.25
N GLU A 64 -11.72 -6.87 6.51
CA GLU A 64 -10.48 -7.59 6.82
C GLU A 64 -9.27 -6.77 6.35
N ASP A 65 -8.05 -7.23 6.66
CA ASP A 65 -6.82 -6.51 6.30
C ASP A 65 -6.79 -6.13 4.81
N VAL A 66 -7.20 -7.04 3.91
CA VAL A 66 -7.40 -6.75 2.48
C VAL A 66 -8.63 -7.49 1.96
N ALA A 67 -9.45 -6.80 1.16
CA ALA A 67 -10.54 -7.38 0.38
C ALA A 67 -10.24 -7.24 -1.12
N ILE A 68 -10.46 -8.32 -1.88
CA ILE A 68 -10.28 -8.35 -3.33
C ILE A 68 -11.64 -8.62 -3.96
N LEU A 69 -12.08 -7.74 -4.84
CA LEU A 69 -13.33 -7.85 -5.58
C LEU A 69 -13.03 -8.22 -7.03
N ASP A 70 -13.86 -9.02 -7.63
CA ASP A 70 -13.78 -9.41 -9.04
C ASP A 70 -14.22 -8.32 -10.01
N SER A 71 -14.81 -7.23 -9.52
CA SER A 71 -15.14 -6.03 -10.28
C SER A 71 -15.28 -4.82 -9.37
N ALA A 72 -14.87 -3.66 -9.87
CA ALA A 72 -15.04 -2.37 -9.18
C ALA A 72 -16.47 -1.83 -9.30
N SER A 73 -17.18 -2.16 -10.36
CA SER A 73 -18.50 -1.60 -10.68
C SER A 73 -19.67 -2.52 -10.32
N ALA A 74 -19.46 -3.84 -10.44
CA ALA A 74 -20.48 -4.86 -10.20
C ALA A 74 -19.87 -6.12 -9.59
N PRO A 75 -19.38 -6.07 -8.34
CA PRO A 75 -18.74 -7.22 -7.70
C PRO A 75 -19.74 -8.37 -7.50
N THR A 76 -19.33 -9.56 -7.91
CA THR A 76 -20.07 -10.80 -7.74
C THR A 76 -19.38 -11.77 -6.78
N CYS A 77 -18.07 -11.59 -6.56
CA CYS A 77 -17.27 -12.38 -5.66
C CYS A 77 -16.36 -11.47 -4.83
N VAL A 78 -16.14 -11.86 -3.58
CA VAL A 78 -15.16 -11.19 -2.71
C VAL A 78 -14.20 -12.22 -2.12
N GLU A 79 -12.92 -11.86 -2.05
CA GLU A 79 -11.93 -12.62 -1.29
C GLU A 79 -11.45 -11.78 -0.12
N PHE A 80 -11.62 -12.26 1.11
CA PHE A 80 -11.12 -11.64 2.32
C PHE A 80 -9.79 -12.25 2.73
N CYS A 81 -8.80 -11.38 2.95
CA CYS A 81 -7.44 -11.78 3.28
C CYS A 81 -7.04 -11.23 4.64
N GLN A 82 -6.69 -12.12 5.57
CA GLN A 82 -6.07 -11.76 6.84
C GLN A 82 -4.56 -11.93 6.71
N ILE A 83 -3.81 -10.85 6.91
CA ILE A 83 -2.38 -10.81 6.66
C ILE A 83 -1.63 -10.69 7.97
N LYS A 84 -0.69 -11.59 8.22
CA LYS A 84 0.15 -11.56 9.42
C LYS A 84 1.61 -11.76 9.06
N LYS A 85 2.44 -10.77 9.39
CA LYS A 85 3.89 -10.97 9.37
C LYS A 85 4.34 -11.79 10.57
N ASN A 86 5.37 -12.60 10.38
CA ASN A 86 6.01 -13.34 11.46
C ASN A 86 7.52 -13.23 11.31
N GLU A 87 8.18 -12.79 12.37
CA GLU A 87 9.65 -12.65 12.45
C GLU A 87 10.29 -13.82 13.21
N GLN A 88 9.47 -14.70 13.78
CA GLN A 88 9.96 -15.84 14.57
C GLN A 88 10.42 -16.97 13.65
N ALA A 89 11.54 -17.58 13.99
CA ALA A 89 12.01 -18.78 13.30
C ALA A 89 11.00 -19.94 13.47
N GLY A 90 10.70 -20.63 12.39
CA GLY A 90 9.94 -21.89 12.42
C GLY A 90 8.50 -21.85 11.91
N GLY A 91 7.99 -20.72 11.40
CA GLY A 91 6.68 -20.63 10.77
C GLY A 91 5.51 -20.60 11.76
N TRP A 92 4.30 -20.64 11.22
CA TRP A 92 3.05 -20.70 11.96
C TRP A 92 2.70 -22.14 12.31
N GLY A 93 2.25 -22.40 13.55
CA GLY A 93 1.55 -23.65 13.84
C GLY A 93 0.10 -23.57 13.31
N LEU A 94 -0.41 -24.65 12.71
CA LEU A 94 -1.80 -24.67 12.28
C LEU A 94 -2.76 -24.38 13.45
N LYS A 95 -2.42 -24.87 14.64
CA LYS A 95 -3.18 -24.61 15.88
C LYS A 95 -3.23 -23.14 16.26
N ASP A 96 -2.21 -22.36 15.92
CA ASP A 96 -2.19 -20.92 16.25
C ASP A 96 -3.21 -20.14 15.42
N LEU A 97 -3.60 -20.65 14.25
CA LEU A 97 -4.58 -20.03 13.37
C LEU A 97 -6.03 -20.28 13.82
N HIS A 98 -6.30 -21.43 14.47
CA HIS A 98 -7.67 -21.79 14.88
C HIS A 98 -7.89 -21.85 16.39
N ARG A 99 -6.85 -21.61 17.22
CA ARG A 99 -6.99 -21.48 18.66
C ARG A 99 -7.52 -20.09 19.03
N HIS A 100 -8.38 -20.02 20.05
CA HIS A 100 -8.75 -18.75 20.68
C HIS A 100 -7.54 -17.88 20.99
N GLY A 101 -7.70 -16.59 20.83
CA GLY A 101 -6.75 -15.57 21.29
C GLY A 101 -6.49 -15.62 22.80
N PRO A 102 -5.57 -14.80 23.31
CA PRO A 102 -5.28 -14.72 24.74
C PRO A 102 -6.53 -14.31 25.54
N LYS A 103 -6.58 -14.68 26.82
CA LYS A 103 -7.64 -14.22 27.72
C LYS A 103 -7.51 -12.72 27.95
N LYS A 104 -8.60 -12.00 27.81
CA LYS A 104 -8.74 -10.60 28.21
C LYS A 104 -8.94 -10.46 29.72
N LYS A 105 -8.88 -9.22 30.23
CA LYS A 105 -9.11 -8.92 31.66
C LYS A 105 -10.49 -9.37 32.16
N ASP A 106 -11.51 -9.29 31.31
CA ASP A 106 -12.87 -9.75 31.56
C ASP A 106 -13.07 -11.27 31.44
N LYS A 107 -11.98 -12.03 31.27
CA LYS A 107 -11.95 -13.49 31.04
C LYS A 107 -12.47 -13.93 29.66
N SER A 108 -12.96 -13.05 28.83
CA SER A 108 -13.31 -13.35 27.43
C SER A 108 -12.04 -13.67 26.60
N ARG A 109 -12.21 -14.27 25.44
CA ARG A 109 -11.15 -14.51 24.49
C ARG A 109 -11.57 -14.04 23.11
N ASP A 110 -10.65 -13.46 22.39
CA ASP A 110 -10.91 -13.15 20.98
C ASP A 110 -11.05 -14.46 20.18
N PRO A 111 -11.93 -14.46 19.18
CA PRO A 111 -11.96 -15.53 18.21
C PRO A 111 -10.60 -15.68 17.53
N SER A 112 -10.28 -16.89 17.10
CA SER A 112 -9.08 -17.17 16.31
C SER A 112 -9.12 -16.46 14.96
N ILE A 113 -7.97 -16.40 14.30
CA ILE A 113 -7.85 -15.84 12.95
C ILE A 113 -8.84 -16.52 12.00
N LEU A 114 -8.88 -17.85 12.00
CA LEU A 114 -9.80 -18.57 11.12
C LEU A 114 -11.27 -18.39 11.52
N ALA A 115 -11.57 -18.25 12.80
CA ALA A 115 -12.95 -18.00 13.22
C ALA A 115 -13.41 -16.60 12.81
N LYS A 116 -12.56 -15.57 12.89
CA LYS A 116 -12.85 -14.22 12.40
C LYS A 116 -13.14 -14.23 10.90
N LEU A 117 -12.25 -14.82 10.10
CA LEU A 117 -12.47 -14.97 8.66
C LEU A 117 -13.76 -15.73 8.35
N HIS A 118 -14.08 -16.81 9.09
CA HIS A 118 -15.31 -17.55 8.87
C HIS A 118 -16.56 -16.69 9.12
N LYS A 119 -16.52 -15.80 10.10
CA LYS A 119 -17.60 -14.85 10.36
C LYS A 119 -17.93 -14.05 9.09
N ARG A 120 -16.92 -13.64 8.30
CA ARG A 120 -17.15 -12.95 7.02
C ARG A 120 -17.96 -13.81 6.05
N ARG A 121 -17.61 -15.09 5.92
CA ARG A 121 -18.39 -16.02 5.08
C ARG A 121 -19.84 -16.11 5.50
N THR A 122 -20.10 -16.10 6.81
CA THR A 122 -21.47 -16.11 7.32
C THR A 122 -22.21 -14.80 7.04
N GLU A 123 -21.53 -13.67 7.18
CA GLU A 123 -22.08 -12.34 6.86
C GLU A 123 -22.43 -12.19 5.38
N PHE A 124 -21.65 -12.83 4.51
CA PHE A 124 -21.82 -12.81 3.06
C PHE A 124 -22.49 -14.09 2.53
N ALA A 125 -23.28 -14.75 3.37
CA ALA A 125 -24.00 -15.97 2.97
C ALA A 125 -24.88 -15.72 1.73
N GLY A 126 -24.75 -16.60 0.74
CA GLY A 126 -25.44 -16.47 -0.56
C GLY A 126 -24.60 -15.78 -1.65
N HIS A 127 -23.43 -15.25 -1.31
CA HIS A 127 -22.46 -14.71 -2.29
C HIS A 127 -21.17 -15.54 -2.34
N PRO A 128 -20.57 -15.73 -3.51
CA PRO A 128 -19.26 -16.34 -3.64
C PRO A 128 -18.22 -15.60 -2.80
N THR A 129 -17.70 -16.28 -1.77
CA THR A 129 -16.77 -15.69 -0.81
C THR A 129 -15.58 -16.59 -0.63
N LYS A 130 -14.38 -16.08 -0.93
CA LYS A 130 -13.10 -16.74 -0.71
C LYS A 130 -12.44 -16.19 0.53
N LEU A 131 -11.68 -17.03 1.23
CA LEU A 131 -11.00 -16.65 2.47
C LEU A 131 -9.53 -17.05 2.39
N ARG A 132 -8.63 -16.14 2.73
CA ARG A 132 -7.19 -16.38 2.64
C ARG A 132 -6.49 -15.90 3.90
N PHE A 133 -5.73 -16.80 4.52
CA PHE A 133 -4.70 -16.40 5.48
C PHE A 133 -3.37 -16.21 4.75
N VAL A 134 -2.73 -15.07 4.94
CA VAL A 134 -1.48 -14.72 4.28
C VAL A 134 -0.38 -14.47 5.29
N SER A 135 0.80 -15.05 5.06
CA SER A 135 1.99 -14.76 5.84
C SER A 135 3.27 -14.88 5.00
N ASN A 136 4.34 -14.23 5.45
CA ASN A 136 5.70 -14.42 4.90
C ASN A 136 6.29 -15.79 5.24
N LEU A 137 5.71 -16.51 6.20
CA LEU A 137 6.15 -17.85 6.61
C LEU A 137 5.08 -18.91 6.33
N ALA A 138 5.53 -20.11 6.03
CA ALA A 138 4.65 -21.26 5.83
C ALA A 138 3.99 -21.71 7.14
N VAL A 139 2.89 -22.44 7.03
CA VAL A 139 2.17 -23.05 8.15
C VAL A 139 2.61 -24.50 8.29
N LYS A 140 2.91 -24.93 9.54
CA LYS A 140 3.19 -26.33 9.87
C LYS A 140 1.89 -27.14 9.85
N ILE A 141 1.85 -28.13 8.99
CA ILE A 141 0.74 -29.08 8.82
C ILE A 141 1.22 -30.51 9.03
N ALA A 142 0.33 -31.48 9.11
CA ALA A 142 0.69 -32.90 9.34
C ALA A 142 1.67 -33.44 8.28
N ALA A 143 1.56 -32.96 7.04
CA ALA A 143 2.47 -33.33 5.94
C ALA A 143 3.82 -32.59 5.97
N GLY A 144 4.10 -31.74 6.98
CA GLY A 144 5.32 -30.95 7.08
C GLY A 144 5.04 -29.44 7.03
N MET A 145 5.55 -28.74 6.02
CA MET A 145 5.26 -27.32 5.81
C MET A 145 4.27 -27.17 4.66
N SER A 146 3.32 -26.23 4.80
CA SER A 146 2.40 -25.88 3.72
C SER A 146 3.16 -25.41 2.47
N SER A 147 2.62 -25.71 1.30
CA SER A 147 3.07 -25.10 0.04
C SER A 147 2.86 -23.58 0.06
N SER A 148 3.35 -22.87 -0.92
CA SER A 148 3.11 -21.41 -1.05
C SER A 148 1.62 -21.08 -1.15
N HIS A 149 0.81 -21.98 -1.69
CA HIS A 149 -0.64 -21.91 -1.71
C HIS A 149 -1.21 -23.30 -1.34
N CYS A 150 -1.88 -23.38 -0.20
CA CYS A 150 -2.41 -24.61 0.36
C CYS A 150 -3.90 -24.42 0.68
N GLN A 151 -4.78 -25.15 -0.02
CA GLN A 151 -6.21 -25.17 0.29
C GLN A 151 -6.46 -25.92 1.60
N LEU A 152 -7.38 -25.42 2.45
CA LEU A 152 -7.72 -26.14 3.68
C LEU A 152 -8.33 -27.52 3.43
N THR A 153 -9.00 -27.70 2.29
CA THR A 153 -9.53 -29.01 1.86
C THR A 153 -8.44 -30.03 1.50
N SER A 154 -7.20 -29.59 1.27
CA SER A 154 -6.05 -30.48 1.02
C SER A 154 -5.34 -30.96 2.30
N LEU A 155 -5.72 -30.43 3.46
CA LEU A 155 -5.20 -30.88 4.75
C LEU A 155 -5.69 -32.29 5.08
N SER A 156 -5.02 -32.97 6.02
CA SER A 156 -5.49 -34.26 6.51
C SER A 156 -6.91 -34.17 7.12
N ALA A 157 -7.66 -35.24 7.05
CA ALA A 157 -9.03 -35.27 7.59
C ALA A 157 -9.11 -34.89 9.08
N SER A 158 -8.07 -35.26 9.86
CA SER A 158 -8.01 -34.88 11.28
C SER A 158 -7.79 -33.37 11.46
N GLU A 159 -6.93 -32.75 10.65
CA GLU A 159 -6.68 -31.31 10.70
C GLU A 159 -7.92 -30.52 10.30
N GLN A 160 -8.60 -30.96 9.23
CA GLN A 160 -9.87 -30.35 8.82
C GLN A 160 -10.92 -30.44 9.92
N ALA A 161 -11.10 -31.61 10.55
CA ALA A 161 -12.04 -31.79 11.65
C ALA A 161 -11.69 -30.93 12.86
N ASP A 162 -10.41 -30.80 13.23
CA ASP A 162 -9.96 -29.94 14.31
C ASP A 162 -10.27 -28.45 14.06
N ILE A 163 -10.01 -27.98 12.84
CA ILE A 163 -10.35 -26.61 12.41
C ILE A 163 -11.86 -26.38 12.48
N GLN A 164 -12.66 -27.27 11.87
CA GLN A 164 -14.12 -27.16 11.84
C GLN A 164 -14.69 -27.12 13.26
N LYS A 165 -14.29 -28.05 14.13
CA LYS A 165 -14.72 -28.11 15.52
C LYS A 165 -14.34 -26.85 16.30
N SER A 166 -13.12 -26.34 16.07
CA SER A 166 -12.65 -25.12 16.72
C SER A 166 -13.47 -23.90 16.32
N ILE A 167 -13.71 -23.70 15.02
CA ILE A 167 -14.51 -22.58 14.49
C ILE A 167 -15.97 -22.69 14.98
N ALA A 168 -16.59 -23.88 14.87
CA ALA A 168 -17.97 -24.12 15.30
C ALA A 168 -18.15 -23.74 16.78
N ASN A 169 -17.23 -24.18 17.64
CA ASN A 169 -17.28 -23.88 19.07
C ASN A 169 -17.09 -22.38 19.36
N GLN A 170 -16.21 -21.70 18.63
CA GLN A 170 -15.93 -20.28 18.84
C GLN A 170 -17.07 -19.37 18.40
N LEU A 171 -17.77 -19.75 17.35
CA LEU A 171 -18.87 -18.97 16.77
C LEU A 171 -20.23 -19.44 17.24
N ALA A 172 -20.31 -20.50 18.06
CA ALA A 172 -21.55 -21.13 18.53
C ALA A 172 -22.48 -21.55 17.37
N ILE A 173 -21.90 -22.12 16.29
CA ILE A 173 -22.61 -22.60 15.11
C ILE A 173 -22.51 -24.11 14.98
N GLY A 174 -23.37 -24.72 14.16
CA GLY A 174 -23.32 -26.15 13.86
C GLY A 174 -22.06 -26.52 13.07
N LEU A 175 -21.50 -27.72 13.33
CA LEU A 175 -20.30 -28.19 12.62
C LEU A 175 -20.50 -28.22 11.10
N ALA A 176 -21.70 -28.57 10.64
CA ALA A 176 -22.06 -28.63 9.22
C ALA A 176 -22.09 -27.23 8.55
N GLN A 177 -22.12 -26.16 9.34
CA GLN A 177 -22.08 -24.79 8.84
C GLN A 177 -20.64 -24.29 8.59
N VAL A 178 -19.61 -25.05 9.05
CA VAL A 178 -18.21 -24.70 8.83
C VAL A 178 -17.71 -25.39 7.56
N ASP A 179 -17.87 -24.70 6.45
CA ASP A 179 -17.35 -25.13 5.15
C ASP A 179 -15.92 -24.62 4.97
N LEU A 180 -14.99 -25.52 4.63
CA LEU A 180 -13.57 -25.23 4.37
C LEU A 180 -13.25 -25.06 2.86
N ALA A 181 -14.23 -25.16 1.99
CA ALA A 181 -14.04 -24.88 0.58
C ALA A 181 -13.69 -23.40 0.37
N GLU A 182 -12.96 -23.08 -0.68
CA GLU A 182 -12.50 -21.72 -1.02
C GLU A 182 -11.70 -21.02 0.11
N TRP A 183 -10.99 -21.81 0.93
CA TRP A 183 -10.05 -21.33 1.94
C TRP A 183 -8.63 -21.67 1.59
N ALA A 184 -7.73 -20.69 1.64
CA ALA A 184 -6.32 -20.91 1.40
C ALA A 184 -5.41 -20.39 2.52
N LEU A 185 -4.36 -21.15 2.80
CA LEU A 185 -3.16 -20.69 3.48
C LEU A 185 -2.16 -20.24 2.40
N HIS A 186 -1.75 -19.00 2.44
CA HIS A 186 -0.84 -18.44 1.43
C HIS A 186 0.45 -17.94 2.07
N ARG A 187 1.58 -18.47 1.60
CA ARG A 187 2.90 -17.93 1.93
C ARG A 187 3.32 -16.98 0.81
N THR A 188 3.34 -15.70 1.12
CA THR A 188 3.85 -14.70 0.18
C THR A 188 5.38 -14.69 0.12
N ASN A 189 5.93 -14.37 -1.05
CA ASN A 189 7.36 -14.16 -1.23
C ASN A 189 7.78 -12.70 -0.94
N LEU A 190 6.83 -11.85 -0.54
CA LEU A 190 7.13 -10.46 -0.18
C LEU A 190 8.11 -10.44 1.01
N PRO A 191 9.30 -9.83 0.88
CA PRO A 191 10.27 -9.76 1.97
C PRO A 191 9.77 -8.85 3.10
N LEU A 192 10.32 -9.01 4.31
CA LEU A 192 10.00 -8.13 5.44
C LEU A 192 10.66 -6.75 5.35
N GLY A 193 11.76 -6.63 4.61
CA GLY A 193 12.43 -5.37 4.29
C GLY A 193 12.45 -5.10 2.79
N GLU A 194 12.64 -3.85 2.41
CA GLU A 194 12.77 -3.42 1.00
C GLU A 194 11.65 -3.91 0.08
N GLN A 195 10.43 -4.01 0.60
CA GLN A 195 9.25 -4.52 -0.11
C GLN A 195 8.99 -3.78 -1.43
N TYR A 196 9.31 -2.48 -1.46
CA TYR A 196 9.18 -1.65 -2.65
C TYR A 196 10.06 -2.12 -3.81
N LEU A 197 11.25 -2.69 -3.54
CA LEU A 197 12.12 -3.25 -4.59
C LEU A 197 11.53 -4.53 -5.17
N PHE A 198 10.92 -5.36 -4.34
CA PHE A 198 10.24 -6.58 -4.79
C PHE A 198 9.07 -6.24 -5.73
N LEU A 199 8.22 -5.29 -5.31
CA LEU A 199 7.11 -4.80 -6.13
C LEU A 199 7.61 -4.11 -7.41
N ALA A 200 8.69 -3.32 -7.34
CA ALA A 200 9.31 -2.70 -8.51
C ALA A 200 9.75 -3.74 -9.54
N GLY A 201 10.36 -4.86 -9.10
CA GLY A 201 10.71 -5.97 -9.97
C GLY A 201 9.49 -6.56 -10.69
N LYS A 202 8.37 -6.71 -9.98
CA LYS A 202 7.10 -7.16 -10.56
C LYS A 202 6.55 -6.18 -11.60
N LEU A 203 6.54 -4.89 -11.28
CA LEU A 203 6.08 -3.83 -12.20
C LEU A 203 6.97 -3.72 -13.45
N ALA A 204 8.30 -3.84 -13.29
CA ALA A 204 9.23 -3.89 -14.41
C ALA A 204 8.91 -5.04 -15.36
N HIS A 205 8.62 -6.23 -14.80
CA HIS A 205 8.21 -7.40 -15.58
C HIS A 205 6.89 -7.14 -16.33
N LEU A 206 5.89 -6.57 -15.67
CA LEU A 206 4.59 -6.24 -16.27
C LEU A 206 4.72 -5.21 -17.39
N SER A 207 5.54 -4.18 -17.20
CA SER A 207 5.83 -3.17 -18.25
C SER A 207 6.52 -3.82 -19.45
N ALA A 208 7.55 -4.64 -19.23
CA ALA A 208 8.24 -5.36 -20.29
C ALA A 208 7.33 -6.38 -21.03
N ALA A 209 6.36 -6.96 -20.32
CA ALA A 209 5.36 -7.87 -20.90
C ALA A 209 4.18 -7.15 -21.62
N GLY A 210 4.17 -5.80 -21.63
CA GLY A 210 3.10 -5.00 -22.23
C GLY A 210 1.77 -5.05 -21.46
N LYS A 211 1.79 -5.46 -20.18
CA LYS A 211 0.59 -5.49 -19.32
C LYS A 211 0.26 -4.12 -18.71
N ILE A 212 1.23 -3.23 -18.68
CA ILE A 212 1.07 -1.81 -18.41
C ILE A 212 1.09 -1.11 -19.78
N PRO A 213 0.07 -0.30 -20.14
CA PRO A 213 -0.11 0.23 -21.51
C PRO A 213 0.83 1.40 -21.88
N PHE A 214 1.86 1.66 -21.08
CA PHE A 214 2.87 2.69 -21.28
C PHE A 214 4.22 2.24 -20.70
N ASP A 215 5.27 2.93 -21.08
CA ASP A 215 6.60 2.72 -20.51
C ASP A 215 6.64 3.21 -19.06
N LEU A 216 7.20 2.40 -18.15
CA LEU A 216 7.40 2.75 -16.75
C LEU A 216 8.90 2.91 -16.47
N PRO A 217 9.48 4.10 -16.70
CA PRO A 217 10.91 4.32 -16.69
C PRO A 217 11.54 4.10 -15.30
N ASN A 218 10.76 4.24 -14.24
CA ASN A 218 11.20 3.96 -12.88
C ASN A 218 10.17 3.11 -12.13
N PRO A 219 10.27 1.77 -12.21
CA PRO A 219 9.35 0.87 -11.52
C PRO A 219 9.32 1.03 -10.00
N THR A 220 10.42 1.50 -9.38
CA THR A 220 10.47 1.77 -7.93
C THR A 220 9.52 2.89 -7.54
N ILE A 221 9.43 3.93 -8.36
CA ILE A 221 8.47 5.01 -8.19
C ILE A 221 7.06 4.50 -8.40
N GLY A 222 6.83 3.74 -9.48
CA GLY A 222 5.55 3.09 -9.73
C GLY A 222 5.07 2.26 -8.53
N ALA A 223 5.96 1.50 -7.90
CA ALA A 223 5.66 0.73 -6.70
C ALA A 223 5.19 1.62 -5.53
N ARG A 224 5.86 2.75 -5.29
CA ARG A 224 5.49 3.70 -4.24
C ARG A 224 4.16 4.41 -4.52
N TYR A 225 3.92 4.83 -5.77
CA TYR A 225 2.65 5.43 -6.16
C TYR A 225 1.49 4.46 -5.96
N LEU A 226 1.66 3.20 -6.37
CA LEU A 226 0.63 2.18 -6.21
C LEU A 226 0.32 1.90 -4.73
N ALA A 227 1.37 1.76 -3.90
CA ALA A 227 1.20 1.58 -2.47
C ALA A 227 0.55 2.81 -1.80
N SER A 228 0.94 4.02 -2.20
CA SER A 228 0.33 5.27 -1.71
C SER A 228 -1.12 5.42 -2.14
N ALA A 229 -1.46 5.09 -3.39
CA ALA A 229 -2.85 5.11 -3.87
C ALA A 229 -3.74 4.18 -3.02
N LEU A 230 -3.25 2.98 -2.71
CA LEU A 230 -3.95 2.03 -1.86
C LEU A 230 -4.08 2.53 -0.42
N GLN A 231 -3.03 3.14 0.14
CA GLN A 231 -3.05 3.73 1.48
C GLN A 231 -4.04 4.90 1.58
N ASN A 232 -4.10 5.76 0.57
CA ASN A 232 -5.04 6.88 0.53
C ASN A 232 -6.50 6.39 0.55
N LYS A 233 -6.78 5.28 -0.13
CA LYS A 233 -8.09 4.62 -0.07
C LYS A 233 -8.39 4.05 1.33
N ALA A 234 -7.41 3.47 2.00
CA ALA A 234 -7.54 2.95 3.36
C ALA A 234 -7.72 4.04 4.43
N ALA A 235 -7.23 5.24 4.18
CA ALA A 235 -7.37 6.37 5.10
C ALA A 235 -8.81 6.91 5.19
N ASP A 236 -9.66 6.62 4.20
CA ASP A 236 -11.08 6.96 4.26
C ASP A 236 -11.81 5.96 5.17
N THR A 237 -12.02 6.37 6.43
CA THR A 237 -12.74 5.59 7.44
C THR A 237 -14.23 5.92 7.50
N SER A 238 -14.75 6.69 6.54
CA SER A 238 -16.16 7.03 6.48
C SER A 238 -17.02 5.80 6.29
N TYR A 239 -18.21 5.80 6.89
CA TYR A 239 -19.18 4.73 6.67
C TYR A 239 -19.62 4.72 5.20
N ALA A 240 -19.46 3.59 4.54
CA ALA A 240 -19.93 3.40 3.18
C ALA A 240 -21.31 2.71 3.22
N GLY A 241 -22.38 3.48 3.01
CA GLY A 241 -23.75 2.98 2.94
C GLY A 241 -24.18 2.49 1.55
N SER A 242 -23.29 2.65 0.56
CA SER A 242 -23.55 2.29 -0.85
C SER A 242 -22.29 1.82 -1.56
N LEU A 243 -22.46 1.10 -2.67
CA LEU A 243 -21.33 0.71 -3.54
C LEU A 243 -20.51 1.94 -4.01
N ARG A 244 -21.20 3.04 -4.32
CA ARG A 244 -20.53 4.28 -4.74
C ARG A 244 -19.58 4.83 -3.67
N GLU A 245 -19.99 4.76 -2.41
CA GLU A 245 -19.15 5.17 -1.28
C GLU A 245 -18.03 4.15 -1.02
N LEU A 246 -18.31 2.85 -1.22
CA LEU A 246 -17.27 1.83 -1.15
C LEU A 246 -16.18 2.04 -2.22
N GLN A 247 -16.54 2.53 -3.41
CA GLN A 247 -15.58 2.84 -4.49
C GLN A 247 -14.53 3.87 -4.06
N SER A 248 -14.84 4.78 -3.14
CA SER A 248 -13.83 5.70 -2.57
C SER A 248 -12.78 4.97 -1.74
N ARG A 249 -13.08 3.78 -1.23
CA ARG A 249 -12.23 2.98 -0.31
C ARG A 249 -11.49 1.82 -0.99
N VAL A 250 -11.77 1.56 -2.25
CA VAL A 250 -11.10 0.50 -3.01
C VAL A 250 -10.35 1.08 -4.19
N LEU A 251 -9.23 0.46 -4.54
CA LEU A 251 -8.43 0.80 -5.72
C LEU A 251 -8.85 -0.11 -6.88
N SER A 252 -9.49 0.46 -7.88
CA SER A 252 -9.89 -0.23 -9.10
C SER A 252 -8.69 -0.45 -10.05
N ARG A 253 -8.87 -1.35 -11.03
CA ARG A 253 -7.90 -1.54 -12.12
C ARG A 253 -7.54 -0.23 -12.82
N SER A 254 -8.55 0.59 -13.17
CA SER A 254 -8.35 1.86 -13.87
C SER A 254 -7.56 2.85 -13.01
N GLU A 255 -7.87 2.95 -11.72
CA GLU A 255 -7.14 3.83 -10.79
C GLU A 255 -5.70 3.35 -10.54
N ALA A 256 -5.46 2.03 -10.51
CA ALA A 256 -4.12 1.47 -10.42
C ALA A 256 -3.27 1.83 -11.66
N ILE A 257 -3.83 1.67 -12.86
CA ILE A 257 -3.18 2.09 -14.11
C ILE A 257 -2.94 3.60 -14.13
N GLN A 258 -3.90 4.39 -13.68
CA GLN A 258 -3.76 5.85 -13.57
C GLN A 258 -2.62 6.23 -12.62
N ALA A 259 -2.53 5.63 -11.43
CA ALA A 259 -1.45 5.89 -10.47
C ALA A 259 -0.07 5.56 -11.06
N LEU A 260 0.04 4.47 -11.83
CA LEU A 260 1.28 4.13 -12.53
C LEU A 260 1.59 5.11 -13.67
N SER A 261 0.58 5.61 -14.39
CA SER A 261 0.74 6.63 -15.44
C SER A 261 1.20 7.96 -14.87
N GLU A 262 0.65 8.37 -13.73
CA GLU A 262 1.09 9.57 -13.01
C GLU A 262 2.55 9.44 -12.55
N ALA A 263 2.95 8.26 -12.03
CA ALA A 263 4.33 7.97 -11.66
C ALA A 263 5.29 8.06 -12.86
N ALA A 264 4.89 7.53 -14.01
CA ALA A 264 5.67 7.62 -15.25
C ALA A 264 5.80 9.07 -15.71
N GLY A 265 4.70 9.81 -15.76
CA GLY A 265 4.67 11.23 -16.17
C GLY A 265 5.49 12.13 -15.24
N ALA A 266 5.40 11.93 -13.93
CA ALA A 266 6.20 12.64 -12.94
C ALA A 266 7.69 12.34 -13.09
N THR A 267 8.04 11.06 -13.34
CA THR A 267 9.43 10.65 -13.58
C THR A 267 10.01 11.29 -14.82
N HIS A 268 9.30 11.30 -15.94
CA HIS A 268 9.75 11.94 -17.19
C HIS A 268 9.97 13.44 -16.97
N ARG A 269 8.98 14.15 -16.40
CA ARG A 269 9.08 15.58 -16.14
C ARG A 269 10.28 15.95 -15.26
N ALA A 270 10.41 15.31 -14.10
CA ALA A 270 11.52 15.57 -13.19
C ALA A 270 12.89 15.23 -13.84
N SER A 271 12.94 14.13 -14.61
CA SER A 271 14.14 13.72 -15.35
C SER A 271 14.56 14.77 -16.39
N ASP A 272 13.62 15.20 -17.23
CA ASP A 272 13.89 16.15 -18.31
C ASP A 272 14.34 17.51 -17.75
N GLN A 273 13.70 17.96 -16.67
CA GLN A 273 14.09 19.19 -15.99
C GLN A 273 15.48 19.11 -15.37
N LEU A 274 15.80 18.00 -14.70
CA LEU A 274 17.13 17.83 -14.10
C LEU A 274 18.22 17.71 -15.15
N ASP A 275 17.98 16.98 -16.25
CA ASP A 275 18.94 16.83 -17.34
C ASP A 275 19.17 18.18 -18.05
N SER A 276 18.11 18.93 -18.35
CA SER A 276 18.20 20.28 -18.89
C SER A 276 19.00 21.23 -17.98
N ALA A 277 18.74 21.19 -16.68
CA ALA A 277 19.46 21.99 -15.69
C ALA A 277 20.95 21.62 -15.59
N LEU A 278 21.29 20.34 -15.66
CA LEU A 278 22.68 19.88 -15.68
C LEU A 278 23.42 20.33 -16.94
N ASP A 279 22.75 20.35 -18.09
CA ASP A 279 23.33 20.84 -19.32
C ASP A 279 23.57 22.37 -19.26
N GLN A 280 22.63 23.12 -18.68
CA GLN A 280 22.83 24.57 -18.45
C GLN A 280 23.98 24.86 -17.50
N LEU A 281 24.12 24.10 -16.39
CA LEU A 281 25.29 24.24 -15.50
C LEU A 281 26.59 23.89 -16.19
N SER A 282 26.60 22.86 -17.03
CA SER A 282 27.80 22.49 -17.82
C SER A 282 28.18 23.60 -18.77
N ALA A 283 27.21 24.18 -19.48
CA ALA A 283 27.41 25.31 -20.38
C ALA A 283 27.89 26.59 -19.64
N ALA A 284 27.44 26.78 -18.40
CA ALA A 284 27.89 27.87 -17.53
C ALA A 284 29.32 27.66 -16.94
N GLY A 285 30.01 26.59 -17.31
CA GLY A 285 31.38 26.31 -16.87
C GLY A 285 31.50 25.79 -15.43
N TYR A 286 30.48 25.10 -14.94
CA TYR A 286 30.51 24.49 -13.61
C TYR A 286 31.58 23.39 -13.52
N PRO A 287 32.33 23.24 -12.41
CA PRO A 287 33.44 22.29 -12.34
C PRO A 287 33.01 20.85 -12.63
N PHE A 288 33.74 20.17 -13.51
CA PHE A 288 33.44 18.80 -13.96
C PHE A 288 33.24 17.81 -12.80
N LEU A 289 34.08 17.86 -11.76
CA LEU A 289 34.00 16.97 -10.62
C LEU A 289 32.73 17.21 -9.80
N THR A 290 32.26 18.45 -9.72
CA THR A 290 31.02 18.80 -9.05
C THR A 290 29.81 18.28 -9.84
N LEU A 291 29.80 18.49 -11.16
CA LEU A 291 28.78 17.94 -12.04
C LEU A 291 28.71 16.40 -11.95
N LYS A 292 29.87 15.73 -11.88
CA LYS A 292 29.92 14.27 -11.69
C LYS A 292 29.29 13.84 -10.37
N LYS A 293 29.50 14.58 -9.28
CA LYS A 293 28.87 14.29 -7.99
C LYS A 293 27.36 14.52 -8.03
N ILE A 294 26.89 15.58 -8.69
CA ILE A 294 25.46 15.85 -8.87
C ILE A 294 24.81 14.73 -9.71
N LYS A 295 25.43 14.38 -10.85
CA LYS A 295 24.93 13.28 -11.71
C LYS A 295 24.88 11.94 -10.99
N ALA A 296 25.79 11.66 -10.06
CA ALA A 296 25.77 10.42 -9.26
C ALA A 296 24.55 10.32 -8.34
N GLU A 297 23.97 11.42 -7.92
CA GLU A 297 22.77 11.44 -7.06
C GLU A 297 21.45 11.56 -7.85
N ARG A 298 21.52 11.64 -9.20
CA ARG A 298 20.37 11.81 -10.08
C ARG A 298 19.23 10.84 -9.79
N THR A 299 19.52 9.55 -9.77
CA THR A 299 18.52 8.51 -9.55
C THR A 299 17.87 8.63 -8.16
N THR A 300 18.67 8.95 -7.14
CA THR A 300 18.18 9.10 -5.77
C THR A 300 17.25 10.30 -5.64
N VAL A 301 17.67 11.45 -6.19
CA VAL A 301 16.87 12.68 -6.14
C VAL A 301 15.56 12.52 -6.92
N LEU A 302 15.61 11.92 -8.11
CA LEU A 302 14.41 11.65 -8.91
C LEU A 302 13.46 10.68 -8.19
N ALA A 303 13.99 9.66 -7.51
CA ALA A 303 13.17 8.76 -6.71
C ALA A 303 12.47 9.48 -5.56
N HIS A 304 13.16 10.42 -4.91
CA HIS A 304 12.58 11.21 -3.83
C HIS A 304 11.62 12.30 -4.34
N ALA A 305 11.87 12.88 -5.52
CA ALA A 305 11.03 13.92 -6.12
C ALA A 305 9.59 13.48 -6.43
N VAL A 306 9.36 12.19 -6.51
CA VAL A 306 8.04 11.60 -6.79
C VAL A 306 7.53 10.74 -5.62
N ASP A 307 8.28 10.68 -4.51
CA ASP A 307 7.88 9.96 -3.29
C ASP A 307 7.08 10.87 -2.36
N ARG A 308 5.75 10.76 -2.46
CA ARG A 308 4.82 11.54 -1.63
C ARG A 308 4.94 11.28 -0.12
N THR A 309 5.66 10.23 0.28
CA THR A 309 5.82 9.85 1.69
C THR A 309 7.15 10.30 2.29
N ASN A 310 8.04 10.91 1.49
CA ASN A 310 9.36 11.35 1.96
C ASN A 310 9.27 12.75 2.59
N ASP A 311 9.00 12.82 3.89
CA ASP A 311 8.86 14.08 4.61
C ASP A 311 10.17 14.87 4.66
N GLN A 312 11.33 14.21 4.76
CA GLN A 312 12.63 14.89 4.71
C GLN A 312 12.82 15.60 3.37
N PHE A 313 12.47 14.94 2.26
CA PHE A 313 12.53 15.56 0.93
C PHE A 313 11.63 16.80 0.85
N LYS A 314 10.37 16.69 1.29
CA LYS A 314 9.43 17.82 1.30
C LYS A 314 9.95 19.00 2.10
N THR A 315 10.49 18.73 3.29
CA THR A 315 11.07 19.77 4.16
C THR A 315 12.26 20.46 3.50
N CYS A 316 13.17 19.68 2.88
CA CYS A 316 14.30 20.24 2.12
C CYS A 316 13.85 21.10 0.93
N VAL A 317 12.81 20.65 0.19
CA VAL A 317 12.25 21.40 -0.93
C VAL A 317 11.62 22.72 -0.44
N ALA A 318 10.84 22.68 0.64
CA ALA A 318 10.23 23.86 1.22
C ALA A 318 11.29 24.90 1.67
N ALA A 319 12.38 24.44 2.28
CA ALA A 319 13.49 25.29 2.68
C ALA A 319 14.19 25.92 1.46
N LEU A 320 14.45 25.15 0.41
CA LEU A 320 15.04 25.65 -0.83
C LEU A 320 14.13 26.64 -1.56
N ALA A 321 12.84 26.34 -1.66
CA ALA A 321 11.85 27.22 -2.29
C ALA A 321 11.72 28.56 -1.52
N THR A 322 11.71 28.52 -0.20
CA THR A 322 11.68 29.71 0.66
C THR A 322 12.92 30.57 0.40
N GLN A 323 14.11 29.97 0.40
CA GLN A 323 15.35 30.70 0.16
C GLN A 323 15.43 31.24 -1.26
N LEU A 324 14.94 30.48 -2.27
CA LEU A 324 14.86 30.94 -3.66
C LEU A 324 13.96 32.16 -3.79
N SER A 325 12.83 32.22 -3.09
CA SER A 325 11.94 33.39 -3.10
C SER A 325 12.61 34.64 -2.54
N HIS A 326 13.46 34.49 -1.50
CA HIS A 326 14.27 35.59 -0.97
C HIS A 326 15.37 36.04 -1.93
N LEU A 327 16.05 35.09 -2.61
CA LEU A 327 17.09 35.40 -3.58
C LEU A 327 16.54 36.04 -4.85
N SER A 328 15.33 35.66 -5.30
CA SER A 328 14.72 36.22 -6.51
C SER A 328 14.54 37.73 -6.48
N THR A 329 14.40 38.32 -5.29
CA THR A 329 14.32 39.78 -5.10
C THR A 329 15.66 40.49 -5.17
N THR A 330 16.79 39.80 -4.93
CA THR A 330 18.12 40.40 -4.81
C THR A 330 19.13 39.92 -5.86
N ALA A 331 18.88 38.76 -6.47
CA ALA A 331 19.85 38.03 -7.28
C ALA A 331 19.46 37.82 -8.75
N SER A 332 18.46 38.54 -9.27
CA SER A 332 17.98 38.41 -10.65
C SER A 332 19.03 38.61 -11.75
N SER A 333 20.22 39.09 -11.40
CA SER A 333 21.35 39.32 -12.31
C SER A 333 22.54 38.38 -12.09
N LEU A 334 22.45 37.43 -11.15
CA LEU A 334 23.55 36.50 -10.88
C LEU A 334 23.68 35.45 -11.99
N PRO A 335 24.93 35.09 -12.39
CA PRO A 335 25.16 33.90 -13.20
C PRO A 335 24.60 32.66 -12.51
N LEU A 336 24.09 31.69 -13.30
CA LEU A 336 23.48 30.47 -12.76
C LEU A 336 24.39 29.75 -11.72
N ARG A 337 25.69 29.75 -11.94
CA ARG A 337 26.68 29.19 -11.03
C ARG A 337 26.62 29.85 -9.64
N ASP A 338 26.67 31.17 -9.60
CA ASP A 338 26.73 31.95 -8.36
C ASP A 338 25.40 31.90 -7.65
N LEU A 339 24.26 31.84 -8.40
CA LEU A 339 22.93 31.63 -7.88
C LEU A 339 22.82 30.25 -7.19
N MET A 340 23.32 29.19 -7.83
CA MET A 340 23.29 27.85 -7.25
C MET A 340 24.10 27.73 -5.97
N ASP A 341 25.34 28.24 -5.98
CA ASP A 341 26.22 28.18 -4.81
C ASP A 341 25.65 29.05 -3.65
N SER A 342 25.06 30.19 -3.97
CA SER A 342 24.38 31.04 -2.98
C SER A 342 23.12 30.36 -2.41
N LEU A 343 22.26 29.79 -3.27
CA LEU A 343 21.05 29.11 -2.84
C LEU A 343 21.38 27.97 -1.88
N VAL A 344 22.27 27.07 -2.28
CA VAL A 344 22.64 25.90 -1.47
C VAL A 344 23.27 26.32 -0.14
N THR A 345 24.26 27.26 -0.20
CA THR A 345 24.97 27.69 1.01
C THR A 345 24.04 28.39 2.00
N GLN A 346 23.19 29.30 1.51
CA GLN A 346 22.28 30.05 2.38
C GLN A 346 21.18 29.14 2.95
N THR A 347 20.66 28.18 2.15
CA THR A 347 19.64 27.25 2.63
C THR A 347 20.19 26.33 3.73
N ILE A 348 21.38 25.76 3.54
CA ILE A 348 22.02 24.92 4.58
C ILE A 348 22.28 25.73 5.85
N SER A 349 22.69 27.00 5.72
CA SER A 349 22.95 27.87 6.88
C SER A 349 21.67 28.24 7.63
N ALA A 350 20.57 28.44 6.93
CA ALA A 350 19.27 28.80 7.51
C ALA A 350 18.54 27.61 8.14
N SER A 351 18.71 26.41 7.59
CA SER A 351 17.99 25.19 7.99
C SER A 351 18.93 23.98 8.11
N PRO A 352 19.94 24.01 9.00
CA PRO A 352 20.94 22.94 9.07
C PRO A 352 20.37 21.55 9.41
N PRO A 353 19.35 21.39 10.27
CA PRO A 353 18.83 20.07 10.63
C PRO A 353 18.23 19.31 9.45
N GLU A 354 17.54 20.00 8.54
CA GLU A 354 16.84 19.41 7.40
C GLU A 354 17.81 18.75 6.40
N PHE A 355 19.02 19.32 6.30
CA PHE A 355 20.06 18.85 5.39
C PHE A 355 21.10 17.95 6.06
N ALA A 356 20.95 17.68 7.35
CA ALA A 356 21.87 16.84 8.10
C ALA A 356 21.97 15.44 7.49
N GLY A 357 23.20 14.98 7.24
CA GLY A 357 23.49 13.66 6.65
C GLY A 357 23.27 13.55 5.13
N LEU A 358 22.75 14.57 4.47
CA LEU A 358 22.64 14.58 3.01
C LEU A 358 23.99 14.86 2.34
N ARG A 359 24.23 14.16 1.21
CA ARG A 359 25.46 14.38 0.43
C ARG A 359 25.37 15.72 -0.32
N PRO A 360 26.49 16.44 -0.48
CA PRO A 360 26.49 17.70 -1.22
C PRO A 360 25.93 17.56 -2.65
N GLY A 361 26.29 16.50 -3.37
CA GLY A 361 25.77 16.26 -4.72
C GLY A 361 24.25 16.13 -4.77
N TYR A 362 23.65 15.50 -3.74
CA TYR A 362 22.20 15.37 -3.60
C TYR A 362 21.54 16.74 -3.39
N ILE A 363 22.10 17.58 -2.50
CA ILE A 363 21.55 18.91 -2.21
C ILE A 363 21.57 19.79 -3.47
N TYR A 364 22.67 19.74 -4.22
CA TYR A 364 22.75 20.46 -5.50
C TYR A 364 21.78 19.94 -6.55
N ALA A 365 21.61 18.62 -6.68
CA ALA A 365 20.62 18.04 -7.60
C ALA A 365 19.18 18.41 -7.21
N LEU A 366 18.87 18.45 -5.92
CA LEU A 366 17.59 18.89 -5.41
C LEU A 366 17.35 20.39 -5.69
N ALA A 367 18.34 21.24 -5.45
CA ALA A 367 18.27 22.66 -5.75
C ALA A 367 18.04 22.93 -7.25
N LEU A 368 18.66 22.12 -8.13
CA LEU A 368 18.39 22.20 -9.57
C LEU A 368 16.96 21.88 -9.94
N LEU A 369 16.35 20.87 -9.31
CA LEU A 369 14.96 20.55 -9.52
C LEU A 369 14.05 21.69 -9.06
N VAL A 370 14.33 22.28 -7.89
CA VAL A 370 13.54 23.42 -7.38
C VAL A 370 13.66 24.63 -8.30
N LEU A 371 14.87 24.93 -8.80
CA LEU A 371 15.10 26.07 -9.70
C LEU A 371 14.40 25.93 -11.06
N ASN A 372 14.19 24.72 -11.52
CA ASN A 372 13.63 24.45 -12.84
C ASN A 372 12.19 23.93 -12.78
N ASP A 373 11.46 24.16 -11.69
CA ASP A 373 10.09 23.70 -11.48
C ASP A 373 9.89 22.19 -11.75
N GLY A 374 10.95 21.41 -11.50
CA GLY A 374 10.97 19.97 -11.73
C GLY A 374 10.27 19.17 -10.62
N ILE A 375 9.67 19.85 -9.65
CA ILE A 375 8.92 19.25 -8.54
C ILE A 375 7.44 19.55 -8.73
N ASP A 376 6.62 18.50 -8.65
CA ASP A 376 5.17 18.63 -8.74
C ASP A 376 4.67 19.44 -7.53
N PRO A 377 3.98 20.57 -7.71
CA PRO A 377 3.42 21.38 -6.63
C PRO A 377 2.48 20.57 -5.71
N ASP A 378 1.76 19.58 -6.24
CA ASP A 378 0.84 18.74 -5.49
C ASP A 378 1.58 17.81 -4.50
N LEU A 379 2.87 17.56 -4.72
CA LEU A 379 3.72 16.83 -3.77
C LEU A 379 4.01 17.64 -2.50
N LEU A 380 3.92 18.95 -2.58
CA LEU A 380 4.17 19.88 -1.47
C LEU A 380 2.91 20.19 -0.70
N ALA A 381 1.74 19.90 -1.26
CA ALA A 381 0.46 20.10 -0.58
C ALA A 381 0.37 19.15 0.64
N PRO A 382 -0.11 19.64 1.81
CA PRO A 382 -0.38 18.76 2.94
C PRO A 382 -1.38 17.67 2.50
N ALA A 383 -1.17 16.44 2.97
CA ALA A 383 -2.08 15.35 2.69
C ALA A 383 -3.52 15.76 3.07
N PRO A 384 -4.54 15.49 2.23
CA PRO A 384 -5.91 15.83 2.56
C PRO A 384 -6.29 15.14 3.87
N GLY A 385 -6.53 15.91 4.93
CA GLY A 385 -6.87 15.43 6.28
C GLY A 385 -6.00 15.92 7.43
N THR A 386 -4.84 16.52 7.17
CA THR A 386 -4.03 17.18 8.21
C THR A 386 -4.35 18.67 8.30
N GLN A 387 -5.59 19.03 8.68
CA GLN A 387 -5.80 20.36 9.25
C GLN A 387 -5.24 20.35 10.67
N PRO A 388 -4.38 21.32 11.07
CA PRO A 388 -4.01 21.47 12.46
C PRO A 388 -5.28 21.74 13.25
N GLU A 389 -5.54 20.93 14.27
CA GLU A 389 -6.58 21.24 15.26
C GLU A 389 -6.35 22.69 15.73
N ALA A 390 -7.29 23.56 15.43
CA ALA A 390 -7.29 24.90 15.96
C ALA A 390 -7.36 24.77 17.48
N SER A 391 -6.25 25.05 18.14
CA SER A 391 -6.18 25.19 19.61
C SER A 391 -7.16 26.26 20.04
N ALA A 392 -8.28 25.82 20.60
CA ALA A 392 -9.20 26.65 21.33
C ALA A 392 -8.77 26.76 22.82
#